data_4c873029d4dc50b3b6d59a2a2fa8d06b
#
_entry.id   4c873029d4dc50b3b6d59a2a2fa8d06b
#
_cell.length_a   1.000
_cell.length_b   1.000
_cell.length_c   1.000
_cell.angle_alpha   90.00
_cell.angle_beta   90.00
_cell.angle_gamma   90.00
#
_symmetry.space_group_name_H-M   'P 1'
#
loop_
_entity.id
_entity.type
_entity.pdbx_description
1 polymer ?
#
loop_
_entity_poly.entity_id
_entity_poly.type
_entity_poly.pdbx_seq_one_letter_code
_entity_poly.pdbx_strand_id
1 'polypeptide(L)'
;MIRINQIKLPVTHDTVQLEQKIKKALKLKADTPFQYQIVKKSIDARKKPDLFYVYSVDVETSDDQKILKKVNNNNVMSIKVKKYVLPEVINPSRTPVIAGAGPAGLFCAYALMSEGFHPIVTERGKKVEERTADVQKFWETGVLDTASNVQFGEGGAGTFSDGKLNTLVKDPIGRNRFVLETFVKFGAPSDILYDAKPHIGTDILAKVIKNMRDYLIKHGAEFRFQTCLKDIQIKENALHALVTEDDTVIPADVAILALGHSARDTFMMLHRHQLPMEAKNFAVG
;
A
#
# COMPACT_ATOMS: atom_id res chain seq x y z
N MET A 1 -24.55 -9.54 -2.89
CA MET A 1 -23.46 -9.83 -3.86
C MET A 1 -23.09 -11.31 -3.77
N ILE A 2 -22.82 -11.94 -4.90
CA ILE A 2 -22.52 -13.37 -5.01
C ILE A 2 -21.08 -13.55 -5.43
N ARG A 3 -20.29 -14.34 -4.70
CA ARG A 3 -18.94 -14.74 -5.13
C ARG A 3 -18.97 -16.08 -5.81
N ILE A 4 -18.31 -16.18 -6.97
CA ILE A 4 -18.07 -17.42 -7.67
C ILE A 4 -16.57 -17.68 -7.66
N ASN A 5 -16.18 -18.81 -7.09
CA ASN A 5 -14.79 -19.24 -7.06
C ASN A 5 -14.51 -20.31 -8.13
N GLN A 6 -13.24 -20.55 -8.43
CA GLN A 6 -12.77 -21.64 -9.29
C GLN A 6 -13.35 -21.61 -10.73
N ILE A 7 -13.57 -20.42 -11.29
CA ILE A 7 -13.90 -20.30 -12.72
C ILE A 7 -12.62 -20.54 -13.51
N LYS A 8 -12.53 -21.68 -14.18
CA LYS A 8 -11.36 -22.07 -14.95
C LYS A 8 -11.59 -21.85 -16.44
N LEU A 9 -10.65 -21.14 -17.09
CA LEU A 9 -10.65 -20.84 -18.53
C LEU A 9 -9.25 -20.97 -19.12
N PRO A 10 -9.07 -21.38 -20.39
CA PRO A 10 -7.78 -21.36 -21.05
C PRO A 10 -7.15 -19.96 -21.00
N VAL A 11 -5.82 -19.84 -21.00
CA VAL A 11 -5.14 -18.52 -20.99
C VAL A 11 -5.45 -17.69 -22.24
N THR A 12 -5.92 -18.31 -23.30
CA THR A 12 -6.32 -17.67 -24.57
C THR A 12 -7.77 -17.20 -24.62
N HIS A 13 -8.53 -17.34 -23.50
CA HIS A 13 -9.94 -16.95 -23.47
C HIS A 13 -10.12 -15.44 -23.58
N ASP A 14 -11.30 -15.03 -24.02
CA ASP A 14 -11.77 -13.65 -24.06
C ASP A 14 -12.74 -13.32 -22.90
N THR A 15 -13.12 -12.06 -22.81
CA THR A 15 -14.08 -11.58 -21.79
C THR A 15 -15.46 -12.23 -21.94
N VAL A 16 -15.91 -12.48 -23.18
CA VAL A 16 -17.21 -13.09 -23.45
C VAL A 16 -17.29 -14.51 -22.88
N GLN A 17 -16.21 -15.27 -22.98
CA GLN A 17 -16.13 -16.61 -22.41
C GLN A 17 -16.19 -16.60 -20.89
N LEU A 18 -15.58 -15.59 -20.24
CA LEU A 18 -15.68 -15.41 -18.78
C LEU A 18 -17.13 -15.10 -18.38
N GLU A 19 -17.80 -14.19 -19.08
CA GLU A 19 -19.21 -13.84 -18.83
C GLU A 19 -20.16 -15.03 -19.05
N GLN A 20 -19.92 -15.83 -20.08
CA GLN A 20 -20.71 -17.06 -20.32
C GLN A 20 -20.53 -18.07 -19.17
N LYS A 21 -19.29 -18.21 -18.64
CA LYS A 21 -19.04 -19.07 -17.48
C LYS A 21 -19.73 -18.55 -16.22
N ILE A 22 -19.76 -17.23 -16.00
CA ILE A 22 -20.48 -16.59 -14.90
C ILE A 22 -21.99 -16.88 -15.04
N LYS A 23 -22.58 -16.59 -16.20
CA LYS A 23 -24.02 -16.88 -16.48
C LYS A 23 -24.34 -18.34 -16.23
N LYS A 24 -23.54 -19.25 -16.74
CA LYS A 24 -23.73 -20.71 -16.54
C LYS A 24 -23.64 -21.09 -15.06
N ALA A 25 -22.66 -20.57 -14.31
CA ALA A 25 -22.49 -20.86 -12.89
C ALA A 25 -23.68 -20.39 -12.04
N LEU A 26 -24.28 -19.26 -12.39
CA LEU A 26 -25.43 -18.67 -11.70
C LEU A 26 -26.79 -19.09 -12.29
N LYS A 27 -26.80 -19.91 -13.34
CA LYS A 27 -28.04 -20.31 -14.08
C LYS A 27 -28.85 -19.10 -14.54
N LEU A 28 -28.18 -18.04 -15.01
CA LEU A 28 -28.82 -16.85 -15.55
C LEU A 28 -29.30 -17.10 -16.98
N LYS A 29 -30.40 -16.42 -17.39
CA LYS A 29 -30.81 -16.37 -18.78
C LYS A 29 -29.85 -15.53 -19.62
N ALA A 30 -29.81 -15.72 -20.92
CA ALA A 30 -28.87 -15.06 -21.82
C ALA A 30 -28.92 -13.52 -21.73
N ASP A 31 -30.14 -12.99 -21.59
CA ASP A 31 -30.47 -11.56 -21.55
C ASP A 31 -30.46 -10.95 -20.14
N THR A 32 -30.21 -11.75 -19.09
CA THR A 32 -30.18 -11.24 -17.71
C THR A 32 -28.99 -10.29 -17.51
N PRO A 33 -29.23 -9.01 -17.15
CA PRO A 33 -28.16 -8.08 -16.85
C PRO A 33 -27.48 -8.43 -15.51
N PHE A 34 -26.17 -8.29 -15.46
CA PHE A 34 -25.38 -8.42 -14.25
C PHE A 34 -24.10 -7.59 -14.38
N GLN A 35 -23.52 -7.22 -13.24
CA GLN A 35 -22.19 -6.64 -13.15
C GLN A 35 -21.27 -7.60 -12.43
N TYR A 36 -19.99 -7.61 -12.78
CA TYR A 36 -19.03 -8.42 -12.06
C TYR A 36 -17.70 -7.72 -11.88
N GLN A 37 -16.98 -8.11 -10.84
CA GLN A 37 -15.63 -7.68 -10.57
C GLN A 37 -14.73 -8.90 -10.34
N ILE A 38 -13.59 -8.95 -11.01
CA ILE A 38 -12.57 -9.96 -10.74
C ILE A 38 -11.94 -9.61 -9.39
N VAL A 39 -11.92 -10.56 -8.45
CA VAL A 39 -11.32 -10.38 -7.12
C VAL A 39 -10.09 -11.23 -6.92
N LYS A 40 -9.93 -12.27 -7.76
CA LYS A 40 -8.70 -13.07 -7.81
C LYS A 40 -8.52 -13.67 -9.19
N LYS A 41 -7.29 -13.64 -9.69
CA LYS A 41 -6.84 -14.32 -10.90
C LYS A 41 -5.54 -15.05 -10.57
N SER A 42 -5.46 -16.32 -10.89
CA SER A 42 -4.26 -17.15 -10.72
C SER A 42 -4.05 -18.06 -11.91
N ILE A 43 -2.83 -18.53 -12.10
CA ILE A 43 -2.49 -19.46 -13.17
C ILE A 43 -2.49 -20.89 -12.62
N ASP A 44 -3.18 -21.81 -13.32
CA ASP A 44 -3.09 -23.23 -13.10
C ASP A 44 -2.25 -23.87 -14.22
N ALA A 45 -1.01 -24.22 -13.90
CA ALA A 45 -0.04 -24.83 -14.82
C ALA A 45 0.31 -26.27 -14.44
N ARG A 46 -0.54 -26.96 -13.67
CA ARG A 46 -0.28 -28.32 -13.16
C ARG A 46 -0.31 -29.38 -14.26
N LYS A 47 -1.00 -29.12 -15.36
CA LYS A 47 -1.14 -30.05 -16.51
C LYS A 47 -0.58 -29.42 -17.78
N LYS A 48 0.74 -29.26 -17.86
CA LYS A 48 1.40 -28.78 -19.10
C LYS A 48 1.14 -29.74 -20.26
N PRO A 49 0.97 -29.24 -21.50
CA PRO A 49 1.09 -27.84 -21.93
C PRO A 49 -0.14 -26.95 -21.64
N ASP A 50 -1.24 -27.52 -21.15
CA ASP A 50 -2.49 -26.78 -20.94
C ASP A 50 -2.36 -25.82 -19.76
N LEU A 51 -2.43 -24.51 -20.07
CA LEU A 51 -2.40 -23.44 -19.09
C LEU A 51 -3.81 -22.85 -18.94
N PHE A 52 -4.21 -22.59 -17.71
CA PHE A 52 -5.51 -22.01 -17.42
C PHE A 52 -5.37 -20.83 -16.45
N TYR A 53 -6.23 -19.83 -16.64
CA TYR A 53 -6.55 -18.90 -15.58
C TYR A 53 -7.66 -19.45 -14.69
N VAL A 54 -7.53 -19.22 -13.40
CA VAL A 54 -8.53 -19.56 -12.39
C VAL A 54 -8.97 -18.26 -11.72
N TYR A 55 -10.24 -17.93 -11.86
CA TYR A 55 -10.84 -16.70 -11.35
C TYR A 55 -11.68 -16.94 -10.10
N SER A 56 -11.70 -15.92 -9.22
CA SER A 56 -12.81 -15.65 -8.34
C SER A 56 -13.42 -14.31 -8.74
N VAL A 57 -14.74 -14.27 -8.87
CA VAL A 57 -15.47 -13.05 -9.26
C VAL A 57 -16.59 -12.77 -8.27
N ASP A 58 -16.81 -11.50 -8.01
CA ASP A 58 -17.97 -11.01 -7.29
C ASP A 58 -18.99 -10.50 -8.30
N VAL A 59 -20.21 -10.96 -8.18
CA VAL A 59 -21.29 -10.68 -9.13
C VAL A 59 -22.43 -9.99 -8.41
N GLU A 60 -22.95 -8.94 -9.03
CA GLU A 60 -24.12 -8.21 -8.56
C GLU A 60 -25.27 -8.42 -9.56
N THR A 61 -26.44 -8.82 -9.04
CA THR A 61 -27.64 -9.06 -9.83
C THR A 61 -28.84 -8.39 -9.16
N SER A 62 -29.96 -8.33 -9.86
CA SER A 62 -31.21 -7.77 -9.30
C SER A 62 -31.81 -8.60 -8.16
N ASP A 63 -31.50 -9.90 -8.04
CA ASP A 63 -32.05 -10.80 -7.02
C ASP A 63 -31.06 -11.91 -6.63
N ASP A 64 -30.02 -11.53 -5.89
CA ASP A 64 -28.97 -12.43 -5.42
C ASP A 64 -29.53 -13.60 -4.59
N GLN A 65 -30.54 -13.35 -3.75
CA GLN A 65 -31.08 -14.38 -2.87
C GLN A 65 -31.82 -15.47 -3.62
N LYS A 66 -32.57 -15.09 -4.65
CA LYS A 66 -33.32 -16.04 -5.49
C LYS A 66 -32.37 -16.90 -6.32
N ILE A 67 -31.27 -16.30 -6.82
CA ILE A 67 -30.23 -17.01 -7.56
C ILE A 67 -29.54 -18.02 -6.66
N LEU A 68 -29.12 -17.64 -5.44
CA LEU A 68 -28.46 -18.51 -4.49
C LEU A 68 -29.31 -19.73 -4.11
N LYS A 69 -30.63 -19.57 -3.99
CA LYS A 69 -31.55 -20.70 -3.72
C LYS A 69 -31.61 -21.71 -4.87
N LYS A 70 -31.34 -21.29 -6.12
CA LYS A 70 -31.39 -22.16 -7.31
C LYS A 70 -30.08 -22.83 -7.66
N VAL A 71 -28.96 -22.28 -7.12
CA VAL A 71 -27.60 -22.74 -7.42
C VAL A 71 -27.12 -23.64 -6.30
N ASN A 72 -27.03 -24.94 -6.59
CA ASN A 72 -26.38 -25.91 -5.70
C ASN A 72 -24.94 -26.12 -6.16
N ASN A 73 -24.04 -25.21 -5.73
CA ASN A 73 -22.63 -25.25 -6.09
C ASN A 73 -21.79 -24.66 -4.95
N ASN A 74 -20.88 -25.46 -4.40
CA ASN A 74 -20.02 -25.06 -3.28
C ASN A 74 -19.05 -23.91 -3.60
N ASN A 75 -18.82 -23.63 -4.89
CA ASN A 75 -18.01 -22.49 -5.35
C ASN A 75 -18.81 -21.19 -5.44
N VAL A 76 -20.13 -21.21 -5.21
CA VAL A 76 -21.01 -20.05 -5.28
C VAL A 76 -21.53 -19.74 -3.88
N MET A 77 -21.25 -18.54 -3.38
CA MET A 77 -21.59 -18.15 -2.02
C MET A 77 -22.05 -16.69 -1.92
N SER A 78 -22.87 -16.41 -0.93
CA SER A 78 -23.17 -15.02 -0.57
C SER A 78 -21.99 -14.40 0.15
N ILE A 79 -21.70 -13.14 -0.22
CA ILE A 79 -20.65 -12.37 0.46
C ILE A 79 -21.13 -10.97 0.85
N LYS A 80 -20.52 -10.44 1.91
CA LYS A 80 -20.54 -9.01 2.24
C LYS A 80 -19.14 -8.46 2.00
N VAL A 81 -19.01 -7.54 1.04
CA VAL A 81 -17.73 -6.88 0.80
C VAL A 81 -17.46 -5.94 1.97
N LYS A 82 -16.33 -6.15 2.62
CA LYS A 82 -15.84 -5.23 3.65
C LYS A 82 -14.93 -4.20 2.99
N LYS A 83 -15.24 -2.93 3.18
CA LYS A 83 -14.34 -1.83 2.82
C LYS A 83 -13.70 -1.31 4.10
N TYR A 84 -12.40 -1.07 4.04
CA TYR A 84 -11.72 -0.34 5.10
C TYR A 84 -12.17 1.12 5.06
N VAL A 85 -12.58 1.63 6.20
CA VAL A 85 -12.98 3.02 6.38
C VAL A 85 -12.05 3.62 7.43
N LEU A 86 -11.46 4.76 7.13
CA LEU A 86 -10.67 5.51 8.10
C LEU A 86 -11.59 5.99 9.23
N PRO A 87 -11.10 6.06 10.48
CA PRO A 87 -11.86 6.68 11.57
C PRO A 87 -12.14 8.15 11.26
N GLU A 88 -13.39 8.56 11.37
CA GLU A 88 -13.76 9.96 11.21
C GLU A 88 -13.16 10.82 12.35
N VAL A 89 -12.58 11.95 12.00
CA VAL A 89 -12.00 12.89 12.96
C VAL A 89 -12.79 14.20 12.91
N ILE A 90 -13.30 14.60 14.07
CA ILE A 90 -14.01 15.86 14.22
C ILE A 90 -12.99 16.93 14.65
N ASN A 91 -12.89 18.03 13.88
CA ASN A 91 -12.01 19.17 14.14
C ASN A 91 -10.51 18.80 14.27
N PRO A 92 -9.83 18.41 13.19
CA PRO A 92 -8.40 18.17 13.19
C PRO A 92 -7.65 19.49 13.45
N SER A 93 -7.23 19.72 14.71
CA SER A 93 -6.59 20.97 15.15
C SER A 93 -5.08 20.87 15.30
N ARG A 94 -4.50 19.67 15.12
CA ARG A 94 -3.08 19.41 15.29
C ARG A 94 -2.37 19.27 13.96
N THR A 95 -1.11 19.67 13.92
CA THR A 95 -0.21 19.41 12.78
C THR A 95 0.72 18.24 13.13
N PRO A 96 0.37 16.99 12.80
CA PRO A 96 1.23 15.86 13.07
C PRO A 96 2.50 15.91 12.21
N VAL A 97 3.65 15.57 12.80
CA VAL A 97 4.92 15.45 12.09
C VAL A 97 5.25 13.98 11.89
N ILE A 98 5.52 13.60 10.64
CA ILE A 98 5.86 12.23 10.24
C ILE A 98 7.33 12.19 9.89
N ALA A 99 8.12 11.42 10.63
CA ALA A 99 9.53 11.19 10.33
C ALA A 99 9.70 9.94 9.47
N GLY A 100 10.05 10.15 8.21
CA GLY A 100 10.24 9.14 7.18
C GLY A 100 9.15 9.16 6.11
N ALA A 101 9.56 9.27 4.83
CA ALA A 101 8.70 9.21 3.65
C ALA A 101 8.73 7.84 2.95
N GLY A 102 8.96 6.77 3.70
CA GLY A 102 8.78 5.40 3.25
C GLY A 102 7.30 5.03 3.11
N PRO A 103 6.96 3.76 2.78
CA PRO A 103 5.56 3.35 2.60
C PRO A 103 4.68 3.69 3.82
N ALA A 104 5.17 3.45 5.02
CA ALA A 104 4.42 3.74 6.25
C ALA A 104 4.13 5.24 6.39
N GLY A 105 5.13 6.11 6.16
CA GLY A 105 4.96 7.57 6.26
C GLY A 105 4.04 8.13 5.19
N LEU A 106 4.19 7.70 3.93
CA LEU A 106 3.33 8.14 2.82
C LEU A 106 1.86 7.76 3.04
N PHE A 107 1.60 6.50 3.44
CA PHE A 107 0.22 6.07 3.73
C PHE A 107 -0.34 6.72 5.00
N CYS A 108 0.50 6.99 6.00
CA CYS A 108 0.11 7.75 7.18
C CYS A 108 -0.30 9.18 6.79
N ALA A 109 0.52 9.87 6.00
CA ALA A 109 0.20 11.21 5.48
C ALA A 109 -1.10 11.20 4.67
N TYR A 110 -1.29 10.19 3.81
CA TYR A 110 -2.49 10.03 3.01
C TYR A 110 -3.74 9.82 3.89
N ALA A 111 -3.65 8.95 4.90
CA ALA A 111 -4.75 8.70 5.82
C ALA A 111 -5.10 9.95 6.65
N LEU A 112 -4.11 10.61 7.24
CA LEU A 112 -4.31 11.82 8.03
C LEU A 112 -4.93 12.94 7.19
N MET A 113 -4.43 13.14 5.98
CA MET A 113 -4.96 14.18 5.12
C MET A 113 -6.39 13.86 4.64
N SER A 114 -6.74 12.59 4.45
CA SER A 114 -8.12 12.19 4.12
C SER A 114 -9.11 12.54 5.24
N GLU A 115 -8.60 12.70 6.47
CA GLU A 115 -9.36 13.12 7.66
C GLU A 115 -9.17 14.61 8.01
N GLY A 116 -8.62 15.40 7.08
CA GLY A 116 -8.52 16.86 7.20
C GLY A 116 -7.29 17.38 7.93
N PHE A 117 -6.32 16.54 8.28
CA PHE A 117 -5.04 17.00 8.82
C PHE A 117 -4.10 17.50 7.73
N HIS A 118 -3.17 18.39 8.08
CA HIS A 118 -2.11 18.88 7.22
C HIS A 118 -0.75 18.45 7.81
N PRO A 119 -0.28 17.22 7.56
CA PRO A 119 0.94 16.71 8.17
C PRO A 119 2.19 17.34 7.56
N ILE A 120 3.24 17.46 8.39
CA ILE A 120 4.60 17.71 7.93
C ILE A 120 5.29 16.35 7.82
N VAL A 121 5.85 16.04 6.67
CA VAL A 121 6.61 14.81 6.41
C VAL A 121 8.08 15.18 6.25
N THR A 122 8.95 14.66 7.14
CA THR A 122 10.40 14.80 7.02
C THR A 122 11.00 13.52 6.45
N GLU A 123 11.98 13.63 5.58
CA GLU A 123 12.71 12.50 5.00
C GLU A 123 14.20 12.83 4.96
N ARG A 124 15.04 11.93 5.49
CA ARG A 124 16.51 12.16 5.52
C ARG A 124 17.12 12.16 4.12
N GLY A 125 16.60 11.34 3.23
CA GLY A 125 17.08 11.25 1.86
C GLY A 125 16.37 12.22 0.90
N LYS A 126 16.63 12.01 -0.37
CA LYS A 126 16.10 12.85 -1.45
C LYS A 126 14.75 12.35 -1.96
N LYS A 127 14.12 13.17 -2.80
CA LYS A 127 12.93 12.78 -3.58
C LYS A 127 13.25 11.57 -4.45
N VAL A 128 12.24 10.78 -4.78
CA VAL A 128 12.41 9.52 -5.51
C VAL A 128 13.13 9.69 -6.84
N GLU A 129 12.92 10.82 -7.53
CA GLU A 129 13.58 11.12 -8.81
C GLU A 129 15.10 11.32 -8.63
N GLU A 130 15.51 12.13 -7.65
CA GLU A 130 16.91 12.41 -7.34
C GLU A 130 17.59 11.17 -6.72
N ARG A 131 16.89 10.49 -5.83
CA ARG A 131 17.34 9.25 -5.18
C ARG A 131 17.64 8.16 -6.21
N THR A 132 16.85 8.05 -7.27
CA THR A 132 17.11 7.09 -8.36
C THR A 132 18.49 7.31 -8.98
N ALA A 133 18.88 8.55 -9.17
CA ALA A 133 20.22 8.88 -9.68
C ALA A 133 21.33 8.53 -8.67
N ASP A 134 21.10 8.77 -7.36
CA ASP A 134 22.08 8.39 -6.31
C ASP A 134 22.28 6.87 -6.25
N VAL A 135 21.20 6.09 -6.34
CA VAL A 135 21.27 4.62 -6.35
C VAL A 135 21.97 4.10 -7.59
N GLN A 136 21.69 4.66 -8.77
CA GLN A 136 22.37 4.31 -10.00
C GLN A 136 23.87 4.62 -9.91
N LYS A 137 24.22 5.82 -9.46
CA LYS A 137 25.63 6.20 -9.24
C LYS A 137 26.34 5.22 -8.30
N PHE A 138 25.68 4.81 -7.22
CA PHE A 138 26.25 3.82 -6.30
C PHE A 138 26.52 2.48 -7.00
N TRP A 139 25.59 1.98 -7.79
CA TRP A 139 25.78 0.73 -8.52
C TRP A 139 26.90 0.79 -9.57
N GLU A 140 27.09 1.94 -10.19
CA GLU A 140 28.14 2.15 -11.22
C GLU A 140 29.53 2.38 -10.60
N THR A 141 29.62 3.10 -9.48
CA THR A 141 30.89 3.60 -8.95
C THR A 141 31.30 3.01 -7.59
N GLY A 142 30.39 2.37 -6.87
CA GLY A 142 30.57 1.93 -5.48
C GLY A 142 30.55 3.07 -4.44
N VAL A 143 30.33 4.32 -4.85
CA VAL A 143 30.31 5.48 -3.94
C VAL A 143 28.91 5.63 -3.33
N LEU A 144 28.81 5.31 -2.04
CA LEU A 144 27.55 5.37 -1.29
C LEU A 144 27.28 6.79 -0.77
N ASP A 145 26.08 7.33 -1.06
CA ASP A 145 25.51 8.44 -0.31
C ASP A 145 24.83 7.89 0.95
N THR A 146 25.31 8.21 2.14
CA THR A 146 24.81 7.66 3.39
C THR A 146 23.41 8.17 3.77
N ALA A 147 22.99 9.30 3.22
CA ALA A 147 21.69 9.90 3.48
C ALA A 147 20.64 9.53 2.41
N SER A 148 21.07 9.25 1.14
CA SER A 148 20.19 8.96 0.02
C SER A 148 20.68 7.73 -0.77
N ASN A 149 20.04 6.58 -0.57
CA ASN A 149 20.50 5.30 -1.11
C ASN A 149 19.35 4.29 -1.21
N VAL A 150 19.63 2.98 -1.35
CA VAL A 150 18.61 1.91 -1.43
C VAL A 150 17.77 1.82 -0.15
N GLN A 151 18.29 2.22 1.02
CA GLN A 151 17.58 2.14 2.31
C GLN A 151 16.86 3.43 2.68
N PHE A 152 17.47 4.58 2.40
CA PHE A 152 16.99 5.90 2.77
C PHE A 152 16.57 6.73 1.56
N GLY A 153 15.51 7.49 1.74
CA GLY A 153 14.90 8.34 0.75
C GLY A 153 13.44 8.01 0.50
N GLU A 154 12.77 8.88 -0.24
CA GLU A 154 11.35 8.78 -0.54
C GLU A 154 10.96 7.42 -1.14
N GLY A 155 9.87 6.85 -0.66
CA GLY A 155 9.37 5.53 -1.07
C GLY A 155 9.99 4.35 -0.32
N GLY A 156 11.08 4.59 0.47
CA GLY A 156 11.75 3.56 1.27
C GLY A 156 12.46 2.49 0.43
N ALA A 157 12.97 1.44 1.08
CA ALA A 157 13.76 0.40 0.44
C ALA A 157 13.00 -0.39 -0.64
N GLY A 158 11.67 -0.48 -0.54
CA GLY A 158 10.83 -1.18 -1.50
C GLY A 158 10.86 -0.61 -2.92
N THR A 159 11.18 0.67 -3.09
CA THR A 159 11.24 1.34 -4.39
C THR A 159 12.27 0.71 -5.33
N PHE A 160 13.35 0.16 -4.78
CA PHE A 160 14.44 -0.47 -5.56
C PHE A 160 14.49 -1.99 -5.36
N SER A 161 13.41 -2.60 -4.90
CA SER A 161 13.25 -4.04 -4.79
C SER A 161 12.69 -4.64 -6.09
N ASP A 162 12.32 -5.92 -6.05
CA ASP A 162 11.72 -6.61 -7.20
C ASP A 162 10.23 -6.24 -7.46
N GLY A 163 9.68 -5.30 -6.72
CA GLY A 163 8.31 -4.78 -6.94
C GLY A 163 7.17 -5.74 -6.57
N LYS A 164 7.46 -6.84 -5.90
CA LYS A 164 6.44 -7.78 -5.43
C LYS A 164 5.64 -7.21 -4.28
N LEU A 165 4.32 -7.29 -4.37
CA LEU A 165 3.37 -6.85 -3.33
C LEU A 165 2.77 -8.03 -2.56
N ASN A 166 3.49 -9.15 -2.47
CA ASN A 166 2.99 -10.34 -1.80
C ASN A 166 2.98 -10.15 -0.28
N THR A 167 1.91 -10.55 0.35
CA THR A 167 1.79 -10.62 1.81
C THR A 167 1.09 -11.89 2.25
N LEU A 168 1.53 -12.45 3.36
CA LEU A 168 0.84 -13.56 4.05
C LEU A 168 -0.09 -13.06 5.16
N VAL A 169 -0.16 -11.75 5.38
CA VAL A 169 -1.01 -11.14 6.41
C VAL A 169 -2.48 -11.34 6.03
N LYS A 170 -3.23 -11.96 6.95
CA LYS A 170 -4.69 -12.03 6.83
C LYS A 170 -5.27 -10.65 7.17
N ASP A 171 -6.07 -10.10 6.26
CA ASP A 171 -6.68 -8.78 6.42
C ASP A 171 -8.21 -8.88 6.45
N PRO A 172 -8.79 -9.14 7.62
CA PRO A 172 -10.24 -9.31 7.75
C PRO A 172 -11.03 -8.01 7.61
N ILE A 173 -10.37 -6.85 7.61
CA ILE A 173 -11.02 -5.53 7.59
C ILE A 173 -10.79 -4.73 6.31
N GLY A 174 -9.94 -5.21 5.38
CA GLY A 174 -9.77 -4.63 4.05
C GLY A 174 -8.64 -3.60 3.91
N ARG A 175 -7.66 -3.54 4.83
CA ARG A 175 -6.50 -2.62 4.75
C ARG A 175 -5.62 -2.89 3.55
N ASN A 176 -5.32 -4.16 3.25
CA ASN A 176 -4.53 -4.53 2.07
C ASN A 176 -5.21 -4.05 0.78
N ARG A 177 -6.53 -4.22 0.71
CA ARG A 177 -7.32 -3.74 -0.42
C ARG A 177 -7.24 -2.22 -0.55
N PHE A 178 -7.36 -1.48 0.55
CA PHE A 178 -7.22 -0.03 0.59
C PHE A 178 -5.84 0.43 0.07
N VAL A 179 -4.77 -0.25 0.47
CA VAL A 179 -3.40 0.05 -0.01
C VAL A 179 -3.29 -0.16 -1.53
N LEU A 180 -3.76 -1.30 -2.04
CA LEU A 180 -3.71 -1.59 -3.48
C LEU A 180 -4.57 -0.59 -4.30
N GLU A 181 -5.78 -0.27 -3.82
CA GLU A 181 -6.64 0.74 -4.46
C GLU A 181 -6.00 2.13 -4.45
N THR A 182 -5.28 2.47 -3.39
CA THR A 182 -4.51 3.71 -3.32
C THR A 182 -3.37 3.72 -4.34
N PHE A 183 -2.63 2.63 -4.49
CA PHE A 183 -1.61 2.54 -5.55
C PHE A 183 -2.21 2.68 -6.95
N VAL A 184 -3.34 2.04 -7.22
CA VAL A 184 -4.04 2.19 -8.52
C VAL A 184 -4.51 3.64 -8.73
N LYS A 185 -5.04 4.29 -7.69
CA LYS A 185 -5.41 5.72 -7.74
C LYS A 185 -4.24 6.61 -8.18
N PHE A 186 -3.01 6.26 -7.79
CA PHE A 186 -1.81 7.01 -8.10
C PHE A 186 -1.04 6.48 -9.32
N GLY A 187 -1.60 5.55 -10.08
CA GLY A 187 -1.10 5.14 -11.39
C GLY A 187 -0.50 3.74 -11.49
N ALA A 188 -0.68 2.91 -10.46
CA ALA A 188 -0.35 1.49 -10.59
C ALA A 188 -1.35 0.77 -11.51
N PRO A 189 -0.93 -0.32 -12.19
CA PRO A 189 -1.82 -1.14 -12.99
C PRO A 189 -2.97 -1.72 -12.16
N SER A 190 -4.18 -1.74 -12.71
CA SER A 190 -5.38 -2.21 -12.01
C SER A 190 -5.39 -3.72 -11.72
N ASP A 191 -4.56 -4.50 -12.41
CA ASP A 191 -4.45 -5.94 -12.23
C ASP A 191 -3.87 -6.33 -10.87
N ILE A 192 -3.09 -5.45 -10.21
CA ILE A 192 -2.64 -5.67 -8.83
C ILE A 192 -3.79 -5.89 -7.85
N LEU A 193 -5.00 -5.44 -8.19
CA LEU A 193 -6.18 -5.59 -7.35
C LEU A 193 -6.69 -7.02 -7.29
N TYR A 194 -6.33 -7.86 -8.26
CA TYR A 194 -6.87 -9.22 -8.36
C TYR A 194 -5.84 -10.29 -8.72
N ASP A 195 -4.67 -9.95 -9.19
CA ASP A 195 -3.64 -10.94 -9.46
C ASP A 195 -3.18 -11.62 -8.17
N ALA A 196 -3.04 -12.94 -8.19
CA ALA A 196 -2.68 -13.73 -7.02
C ALA A 196 -1.25 -13.45 -6.49
N LYS A 197 -0.39 -12.91 -7.36
CA LYS A 197 0.95 -12.43 -7.04
C LYS A 197 1.14 -11.05 -7.65
N PRO A 198 0.56 -10.01 -7.04
CA PRO A 198 0.61 -8.66 -7.58
C PRO A 198 2.06 -8.14 -7.61
N HIS A 199 2.38 -7.46 -8.68
CA HIS A 199 3.71 -6.91 -8.93
C HIS A 199 3.59 -5.52 -9.56
N ILE A 200 4.37 -4.57 -9.06
CA ILE A 200 4.54 -3.25 -9.66
C ILE A 200 6.01 -3.09 -10.02
N GLY A 201 6.33 -2.86 -11.30
CA GLY A 201 7.70 -2.57 -11.71
C GLY A 201 8.27 -1.35 -10.98
N THR A 202 9.56 -1.33 -10.74
CA THR A 202 10.24 -0.25 -9.98
C THR A 202 10.06 1.11 -10.62
N ASP A 203 10.03 1.18 -11.94
CA ASP A 203 9.78 2.39 -12.73
C ASP A 203 8.35 2.94 -12.54
N ILE A 204 7.38 2.05 -12.49
CA ILE A 204 5.98 2.42 -12.22
C ILE A 204 5.83 2.82 -10.76
N LEU A 205 6.46 2.09 -9.82
CA LEU A 205 6.38 2.40 -8.40
C LEU A 205 6.96 3.78 -8.08
N ALA A 206 8.07 4.16 -8.69
CA ALA A 206 8.63 5.50 -8.54
C ALA A 206 7.64 6.60 -8.99
N LYS A 207 6.93 6.38 -10.12
CA LYS A 207 5.88 7.30 -10.59
C LYS A 207 4.70 7.36 -9.63
N VAL A 208 4.27 6.22 -9.10
CA VAL A 208 3.17 6.14 -8.11
C VAL A 208 3.53 6.93 -6.86
N ILE A 209 4.74 6.76 -6.33
CA ILE A 209 5.25 7.48 -5.15
C ILE A 209 5.26 8.99 -5.42
N LYS A 210 5.82 9.41 -6.55
CA LYS A 210 5.81 10.81 -6.98
C LYS A 210 4.40 11.38 -7.06
N ASN A 211 3.48 10.70 -7.72
CA ASN A 211 2.09 11.14 -7.87
C ASN A 211 1.39 11.24 -6.50
N MET A 212 1.68 10.31 -5.59
CA MET A 212 1.15 10.34 -4.23
C MET A 212 1.67 11.57 -3.47
N ARG A 213 2.98 11.85 -3.49
CA ARG A 213 3.57 13.05 -2.88
C ARG A 213 2.95 14.33 -3.47
N ASP A 214 2.89 14.43 -4.80
CA ASP A 214 2.38 15.63 -5.46
C ASP A 214 0.90 15.88 -5.10
N TYR A 215 0.12 14.82 -4.99
CA TYR A 215 -1.25 14.89 -4.49
C TYR A 215 -1.29 15.38 -3.03
N LEU A 216 -0.45 14.86 -2.15
CA LEU A 216 -0.39 15.24 -0.74
C LEU A 216 -0.01 16.73 -0.59
N ILE A 217 1.00 17.19 -1.30
CA ILE A 217 1.43 18.59 -1.29
C ILE A 217 0.30 19.52 -1.79
N LYS A 218 -0.33 19.15 -2.90
CA LYS A 218 -1.46 19.91 -3.46
C LYS A 218 -2.61 20.10 -2.47
N HIS A 219 -2.79 19.15 -1.53
CA HIS A 219 -3.87 19.18 -0.54
C HIS A 219 -3.40 19.65 0.84
N GLY A 220 -2.20 20.21 0.96
CA GLY A 220 -1.75 20.92 2.15
C GLY A 220 -0.77 20.18 3.06
N ALA A 221 -0.27 18.99 2.67
CA ALA A 221 0.85 18.38 3.36
C ALA A 221 2.15 19.10 3.01
N GLU A 222 3.06 19.25 3.99
CA GLU A 222 4.40 19.76 3.78
C GLU A 222 5.41 18.62 3.72
N PHE A 223 6.33 18.64 2.74
CA PHE A 223 7.42 17.67 2.63
C PHE A 223 8.78 18.36 2.76
N ARG A 224 9.60 17.89 3.71
CA ARG A 224 10.97 18.33 3.94
C ARG A 224 11.92 17.17 3.66
N PHE A 225 12.58 17.22 2.51
CA PHE A 225 13.62 16.26 2.14
C PHE A 225 14.98 16.68 2.68
N GLN A 226 15.95 15.73 2.71
CA GLN A 226 17.27 15.93 3.29
C GLN A 226 17.18 16.47 4.72
N THR A 227 16.15 16.03 5.44
CA THR A 227 15.80 16.49 6.78
C THR A 227 15.75 15.26 7.72
N CYS A 228 16.88 15.00 8.36
CA CYS A 228 17.03 13.88 9.29
C CYS A 228 16.67 14.30 10.71
N LEU A 229 15.89 13.46 11.41
CA LEU A 229 15.56 13.64 12.81
C LEU A 229 16.80 13.37 13.68
N LYS A 230 17.27 14.39 14.38
CA LYS A 230 18.42 14.36 15.32
C LYS A 230 17.99 14.13 16.75
N ASP A 231 16.92 14.82 17.18
CA ASP A 231 16.50 14.79 18.58
C ASP A 231 15.00 15.13 18.73
N ILE A 232 14.47 14.91 19.94
CA ILE A 232 13.12 15.29 20.34
C ILE A 232 13.18 16.18 21.59
N GLN A 233 12.32 17.17 21.67
CA GLN A 233 12.15 17.98 22.86
C GLN A 233 10.91 17.52 23.62
N ILE A 234 11.12 17.14 24.88
CA ILE A 234 10.04 16.73 25.79
C ILE A 234 9.96 17.77 26.91
N LYS A 235 8.75 18.28 27.17
CA LYS A 235 8.44 19.17 28.29
C LYS A 235 7.24 18.62 29.02
N GLU A 236 7.30 18.60 30.35
CA GLU A 236 6.18 18.13 31.19
C GLU A 236 5.63 16.75 30.76
N ASN A 237 6.53 15.83 30.40
CA ASN A 237 6.19 14.48 29.93
C ASN A 237 5.42 14.44 28.58
N ALA A 238 5.39 15.53 27.81
CA ALA A 238 4.77 15.61 26.50
C ALA A 238 5.79 16.02 25.42
N LEU A 239 5.58 15.52 24.20
CA LEU A 239 6.34 15.97 23.05
C LEU A 239 6.06 17.46 22.81
N HIS A 240 7.12 18.25 22.59
CA HIS A 240 7.04 19.66 22.31
C HIS A 240 7.56 20.02 20.92
N ALA A 241 8.64 19.37 20.47
CA ALA A 241 9.20 19.60 19.15
C ALA A 241 10.08 18.41 18.70
N LEU A 242 10.32 18.34 17.39
CA LEU A 242 11.38 17.56 16.76
C LEU A 242 12.55 18.49 16.43
N VAL A 243 13.78 17.99 16.53
CA VAL A 243 14.99 18.71 16.15
C VAL A 243 15.67 17.94 15.02
N THR A 244 16.04 18.63 13.96
CA THR A 244 16.69 18.05 12.79
C THR A 244 18.21 18.19 12.85
N GLU A 245 18.97 17.53 11.99
CA GLU A 245 20.44 17.57 11.99
C GLU A 245 21.03 18.97 11.79
N ASP A 246 20.33 19.84 11.09
CA ASP A 246 20.67 21.25 10.89
C ASP A 246 20.21 22.16 12.05
N ASP A 247 19.84 21.57 13.18
CA ASP A 247 19.32 22.23 14.38
C ASP A 247 17.98 23.01 14.18
N THR A 248 17.28 22.76 13.08
CA THR A 248 15.93 23.29 12.89
C THR A 248 14.97 22.65 13.88
N VAL A 249 14.21 23.47 14.60
CA VAL A 249 13.17 23.03 15.54
C VAL A 249 11.81 23.03 14.85
N ILE A 250 11.17 21.88 14.81
CA ILE A 250 9.83 21.70 14.25
C ILE A 250 8.86 21.50 15.42
N PRO A 251 8.03 22.48 15.78
CA PRO A 251 7.04 22.32 16.85
C PRO A 251 6.10 21.15 16.51
N ALA A 252 5.89 20.26 17.46
CA ALA A 252 5.05 19.09 17.31
C ALA A 252 4.56 18.59 18.66
N ASP A 253 3.29 18.38 18.80
CA ASP A 253 2.66 17.69 19.94
C ASP A 253 2.33 16.22 19.60
N VAL A 254 2.42 15.86 18.33
CA VAL A 254 2.26 14.49 17.81
C VAL A 254 3.33 14.22 16.77
N ALA A 255 4.11 13.17 16.97
CA ALA A 255 5.08 12.68 16.01
C ALA A 255 4.81 11.21 15.68
N ILE A 256 4.89 10.88 14.40
CA ILE A 256 4.79 9.51 13.89
C ILE A 256 6.16 9.10 13.36
N LEU A 257 6.76 8.09 13.98
CA LEU A 257 8.07 7.59 13.61
C LEU A 257 7.94 6.47 12.57
N ALA A 258 8.11 6.82 11.28
CA ALA A 258 8.04 5.89 10.15
C ALA A 258 9.44 5.62 9.55
N LEU A 259 10.44 5.41 10.42
CA LEU A 259 11.89 5.45 10.17
C LEU A 259 12.42 4.27 9.34
N GLY A 260 11.67 3.17 9.21
CA GLY A 260 12.20 1.90 8.72
C GLY A 260 13.18 1.26 9.73
N HIS A 261 13.76 0.12 9.35
CA HIS A 261 14.60 -0.65 10.27
C HIS A 261 16.07 -0.18 10.34
N SER A 262 16.51 0.65 9.39
CA SER A 262 17.93 1.01 9.24
C SER A 262 18.35 2.30 9.95
N ALA A 263 17.40 3.08 10.47
CA ALA A 263 17.64 4.36 11.16
C ALA A 263 18.21 4.18 12.58
N ARG A 264 19.38 3.55 12.69
CA ARG A 264 19.98 3.18 13.99
C ARG A 264 20.32 4.39 14.85
N ASP A 265 20.75 5.48 14.24
CA ASP A 265 21.00 6.78 14.86
C ASP A 265 19.76 7.29 15.60
N THR A 266 18.62 7.28 14.94
CA THR A 266 17.35 7.70 15.52
C THR A 266 16.88 6.72 16.62
N PHE A 267 17.05 5.40 16.45
CA PHE A 267 16.76 4.45 17.53
C PHE A 267 17.65 4.68 18.76
N MET A 268 18.93 4.98 18.57
CA MET A 268 19.83 5.32 19.68
C MET A 268 19.42 6.62 20.36
N MET A 269 18.96 7.61 19.62
CA MET A 269 18.42 8.86 20.18
C MET A 269 17.18 8.56 21.05
N LEU A 270 16.21 7.79 20.54
CA LEU A 270 15.01 7.42 21.30
C LEU A 270 15.37 6.63 22.57
N HIS A 271 16.37 5.76 22.51
CA HIS A 271 16.87 5.03 23.68
C HIS A 271 17.49 5.97 24.72
N ARG A 272 18.26 7.00 24.31
CA ARG A 272 18.77 8.01 25.22
C ARG A 272 17.68 8.78 25.95
N HIS A 273 16.54 9.01 25.31
CA HIS A 273 15.34 9.58 25.92
C HIS A 273 14.54 8.57 26.77
N GLN A 274 15.08 7.37 26.99
CA GLN A 274 14.46 6.32 27.80
C GLN A 274 13.05 5.91 27.33
N LEU A 275 12.77 6.04 26.03
CA LEU A 275 11.54 5.51 25.49
C LEU A 275 11.58 3.97 25.55
N PRO A 276 10.48 3.31 25.98
CA PRO A 276 10.44 1.87 26.07
C PRO A 276 10.69 1.21 24.74
N MET A 277 11.69 0.33 24.66
CA MET A 277 12.05 -0.39 23.45
C MET A 277 12.28 -1.87 23.78
N GLU A 278 11.81 -2.76 22.94
CA GLU A 278 11.99 -4.20 23.06
C GLU A 278 12.70 -4.76 21.83
N ALA A 279 13.61 -5.71 22.06
CA ALA A 279 14.21 -6.47 20.97
C ALA A 279 13.16 -7.33 20.31
N LYS A 280 13.01 -7.22 18.99
CA LYS A 280 12.05 -8.00 18.22
C LYS A 280 12.76 -9.12 17.46
N ASN A 281 12.18 -10.32 17.52
CA ASN A 281 12.66 -11.44 16.71
C ASN A 281 12.45 -11.13 15.22
N PHE A 282 13.43 -11.51 14.41
CA PHE A 282 13.31 -11.46 12.96
C PHE A 282 13.79 -12.78 12.35
N ALA A 283 13.26 -13.11 11.18
CA ALA A 283 13.64 -14.29 10.44
C ALA A 283 14.77 -13.94 9.46
N VAL A 284 15.83 -14.75 9.47
CA VAL A 284 16.91 -14.73 8.48
C VAL A 284 16.67 -15.92 7.55
N GLY A 285 16.51 -15.64 6.26
CA GLY A 285 16.31 -16.67 5.23
C GLY A 285 17.53 -16.83 4.35
#